data_11c7741b6f6ac30e0fc0e6a15b92e60a
#
_entry.id   11c7741b6f6ac30e0fc0e6a15b92e60a
#
_cell.length_a   1.000
_cell.length_b   1.000
_cell.length_c   1.000
_cell.angle_alpha   90.00
_cell.angle_beta   90.00
_cell.angle_gamma   90.00
#
_symmetry.space_group_name_H-M   'P 1'
#
loop_
_entity.id
_entity.type
_entity.pdbx_description
1 polymer ?
#
loop_
_entity_poly.entity_id
_entity_poly.type
_entity_poly.pdbx_seq_one_letter_code
_entity_poly.pdbx_strand_id
1 'polypeptide(L)'
;MRIMLLKEVVWTKLGDEVAILNSETGTYFGLDAVGSRIWCLMADGTAIDDVVSTLLSEYEVDEQRARNDLRELIDQLVARSLVKISADDEQPK
;
A
#
# COMPACT_ATOMS: atom_id res chain seq x y z
N MET A 1 3.85 -12.72 -1.03
CA MET A 1 2.63 -11.91 -1.17
C MET A 1 2.97 -10.59 -1.83
N ARG A 2 2.18 -10.23 -2.80
CA ARG A 2 2.42 -9.02 -3.57
C ARG A 2 1.14 -8.21 -3.63
N ILE A 3 1.27 -6.91 -3.50
CA ILE A 3 0.14 -5.99 -3.59
C ILE A 3 0.14 -5.38 -4.99
N MET A 4 -0.98 -5.45 -5.67
CA MET A 4 -1.10 -4.94 -7.03
C MET A 4 -2.21 -3.91 -7.09
N LEU A 5 -1.93 -2.77 -7.71
CA LEU A 5 -2.95 -1.79 -7.96
C LEU A 5 -3.88 -2.30 -9.06
N LEU A 6 -5.18 -2.05 -8.88
CA LEU A 6 -6.13 -2.40 -9.92
C LEU A 6 -5.99 -1.42 -11.07
N LYS A 7 -6.24 -1.89 -12.29
CA LYS A 7 -5.96 -1.07 -13.48
C LYS A 7 -6.86 0.15 -13.59
N GLU A 8 -8.02 0.11 -12.94
CA GLU A 8 -8.95 1.25 -12.96
C GLU A 8 -8.63 2.27 -11.88
N VAL A 9 -7.55 2.09 -11.16
CA VAL A 9 -7.15 2.98 -10.08
C VAL A 9 -6.17 4.02 -10.60
N VAL A 10 -6.44 5.27 -10.28
CA VAL A 10 -5.52 6.37 -10.54
C VAL A 10 -5.18 7.02 -9.22
N TRP A 11 -3.99 7.62 -9.14
CA TRP A 11 -3.59 8.25 -7.91
C TRP A 11 -2.61 9.38 -8.20
N THR A 12 -2.52 10.30 -7.24
CA THR A 12 -1.60 11.41 -7.36
C THR A 12 -1.02 11.73 -5.99
N LYS A 13 0.18 12.26 -6.00
CA LYS A 13 0.86 12.68 -4.78
C LYS A 13 0.76 14.19 -4.67
N LEU A 14 0.24 14.65 -3.54
CA LEU A 14 0.08 16.07 -3.24
C LEU A 14 0.89 16.38 -2.00
N GLY A 15 2.11 16.87 -2.19
CA GLY A 15 3.02 17.07 -1.07
C GLY A 15 3.37 15.73 -0.46
N ASP A 16 3.07 15.55 0.83
CA ASP A 16 3.35 14.31 1.53
C ASP A 16 2.18 13.34 1.51
N GLU A 17 1.09 13.69 0.85
CA GLU A 17 -0.12 12.88 0.90
C GLU A 17 -0.45 12.35 -0.48
N VAL A 18 -1.13 11.20 -0.49
CA VAL A 18 -1.56 10.55 -1.73
C VAL A 18 -3.07 10.51 -1.74
N ALA A 19 -3.65 10.82 -2.89
CA ALA A 19 -5.07 10.66 -3.13
C ALA A 19 -5.26 9.58 -4.18
N ILE A 20 -6.17 8.65 -3.91
CA ILE A 20 -6.39 7.48 -4.75
C ILE A 20 -7.86 7.46 -5.16
N LEU A 21 -8.10 7.13 -6.43
CA LEU A 21 -9.46 7.05 -6.95
C LEU A 21 -9.61 5.80 -7.80
N ASN A 22 -10.65 5.02 -7.51
CA ASN A 22 -11.07 3.96 -8.41
C ASN A 22 -12.06 4.57 -9.39
N SER A 23 -11.67 4.66 -10.65
CA SER A 23 -12.46 5.37 -11.64
C SER A 23 -13.74 4.63 -12.03
N GLU A 24 -13.81 3.32 -11.76
CA GLU A 24 -15.02 2.55 -12.05
C GLU A 24 -16.07 2.72 -10.96
N THR A 25 -15.66 2.68 -9.70
CA THR A 25 -16.59 2.73 -8.59
C THR A 25 -16.79 4.12 -8.03
N GLY A 26 -15.89 5.05 -8.34
CA GLY A 26 -15.91 6.37 -7.75
C GLY A 26 -15.37 6.43 -6.34
N THR A 27 -14.83 5.33 -5.83
CA THR A 27 -14.28 5.31 -4.48
C THR A 27 -13.02 6.16 -4.41
N TYR A 28 -13.00 7.05 -3.43
CA TYR A 28 -11.87 7.95 -3.19
C TYR A 28 -11.26 7.63 -1.84
N PHE A 29 -9.95 7.67 -1.74
CA PHE A 29 -9.28 7.38 -0.48
C PHE A 29 -8.03 8.26 -0.38
N GLY A 30 -7.94 9.03 0.71
CA GLY A 30 -6.78 9.85 0.97
C GLY A 30 -5.90 9.22 2.03
N LEU A 31 -4.60 9.34 1.86
CA LEU A 31 -3.61 8.77 2.78
C LEU A 31 -2.83 9.88 3.47
N ASP A 32 -2.53 9.66 4.75
CA ASP A 32 -1.64 10.56 5.46
C ASP A 32 -0.19 10.30 5.02
N ALA A 33 0.75 10.99 5.66
CA ALA A 33 2.15 10.92 5.24
C ALA A 33 2.71 9.50 5.29
N VAL A 34 2.44 8.76 6.37
CA VAL A 34 2.96 7.41 6.52
C VAL A 34 2.29 6.47 5.53
N GLY A 35 0.97 6.54 5.42
CA GLY A 35 0.24 5.72 4.45
C GLY A 35 0.66 6.03 3.03
N SER A 36 0.94 7.28 2.73
CA SER A 36 1.40 7.67 1.40
C SER A 36 2.77 7.09 1.09
N ARG A 37 3.66 7.05 2.08
CA ARG A 37 4.96 6.43 1.90
C ARG A 37 4.81 4.95 1.58
N ILE A 38 3.95 4.28 2.33
CA ILE A 38 3.66 2.86 2.08
C ILE A 38 3.11 2.67 0.67
N TRP A 39 2.17 3.51 0.28
CA TRP A 39 1.56 3.41 -1.05
C TRP A 39 2.59 3.55 -2.15
N CYS A 40 3.48 4.52 -2.03
CA CYS A 40 4.49 4.75 -3.07
C CYS A 40 5.45 3.55 -3.18
N LEU A 41 5.82 2.96 -2.04
CA LEU A 41 6.67 1.78 -2.07
C LEU A 41 5.97 0.61 -2.75
N MET A 42 4.69 0.41 -2.44
CA MET A 42 3.94 -0.68 -3.07
C MET A 42 3.74 -0.43 -4.56
N ALA A 43 3.51 0.81 -4.94
CA ALA A 43 3.34 1.15 -6.35
C ALA A 43 4.61 0.90 -7.15
N ASP A 44 5.76 1.03 -6.50
CA ASP A 44 7.06 0.72 -7.13
C ASP A 44 7.33 -0.77 -7.19
N GLY A 45 6.45 -1.59 -6.63
CA GLY A 45 6.66 -3.04 -6.65
C GLY A 45 7.50 -3.55 -5.50
N THR A 46 7.71 -2.75 -4.46
CA THR A 46 8.49 -3.16 -3.31
C THR A 46 7.78 -4.29 -2.58
N ALA A 47 8.53 -5.34 -2.24
CA ALA A 47 7.96 -6.46 -1.50
C ALA A 47 7.56 -6.02 -0.09
N ILE A 48 6.57 -6.72 0.48
CA ILE A 48 6.03 -6.34 1.78
C ILE A 48 7.10 -6.29 2.86
N ASP A 49 8.00 -7.28 2.89
CA ASP A 49 9.05 -7.28 3.91
C ASP A 49 9.97 -6.08 3.75
N ASP A 50 10.22 -5.66 2.53
CA ASP A 50 11.07 -4.50 2.27
C ASP A 50 10.36 -3.20 2.62
N VAL A 51 9.03 -3.17 2.46
CA VAL A 51 8.25 -2.02 2.92
C VAL A 51 8.40 -1.88 4.44
N VAL A 52 8.28 -2.99 5.17
CA VAL A 52 8.44 -2.96 6.62
C VAL A 52 9.83 -2.49 7.00
N SER A 53 10.86 -3.03 6.34
CA SER A 53 12.24 -2.63 6.63
C SER A 53 12.44 -1.13 6.41
N THR A 54 11.87 -0.59 5.35
CA THR A 54 11.96 0.83 5.05
C THR A 54 11.30 1.66 6.14
N LEU A 55 10.11 1.21 6.59
CA LEU A 55 9.43 1.94 7.66
C LEU A 55 10.23 1.94 8.95
N LEU A 56 10.87 0.80 9.26
CA LEU A 56 11.68 0.72 10.48
C LEU A 56 12.89 1.63 10.41
N SER A 57 13.44 1.85 9.22
CA SER A 57 14.59 2.71 9.08
C SER A 57 14.22 4.18 9.06
N GLU A 58 12.99 4.53 8.70
CA GLU A 58 12.58 5.92 8.55
C GLU A 58 11.80 6.45 9.75
N TYR A 59 11.15 5.57 10.51
CA TYR A 59 10.28 5.96 11.60
C TYR A 59 10.62 5.18 12.86
N GLU A 60 10.33 5.79 14.01
CA GLU A 60 10.62 5.14 15.30
C GLU A 60 9.42 4.27 15.69
N VAL A 61 9.32 3.10 15.09
CA VAL A 61 8.27 2.14 15.41
C VAL A 61 8.91 0.77 15.52
N ASP A 62 8.30 -0.13 16.29
CA ASP A 62 8.79 -1.49 16.32
C ASP A 62 8.21 -2.29 15.16
N GLU A 63 8.79 -3.45 14.91
CA GLU A 63 8.43 -4.23 13.74
C GLU A 63 6.99 -4.71 13.81
N GLN A 64 6.54 -5.14 14.99
CA GLN A 64 5.17 -5.65 15.09
C GLN A 64 4.16 -4.56 14.80
N ARG A 65 4.41 -3.34 15.32
CA ARG A 65 3.51 -2.23 15.06
C ARG A 65 3.48 -1.88 13.58
N ALA A 66 4.67 -1.85 12.97
CA ALA A 66 4.75 -1.54 11.55
C ALA A 66 3.99 -2.55 10.71
N ARG A 67 4.11 -3.84 11.05
CA ARG A 67 3.41 -4.87 10.30
C ARG A 67 1.90 -4.80 10.52
N ASN A 68 1.47 -4.50 11.74
CA ASN A 68 0.05 -4.38 12.03
C ASN A 68 -0.57 -3.19 11.29
N ASP A 69 0.11 -2.06 11.30
CA ASP A 69 -0.40 -0.87 10.62
C ASP A 69 -0.44 -1.09 9.11
N LEU A 70 0.57 -1.76 8.57
CA LEU A 70 0.60 -2.08 7.15
C LEU A 70 -0.55 -3.01 6.78
N ARG A 71 -0.79 -4.03 7.59
CA ARG A 71 -1.89 -4.96 7.32
C ARG A 71 -3.24 -4.24 7.34
N GLU A 72 -3.45 -3.38 8.33
CA GLU A 72 -4.70 -2.64 8.40
C GLU A 72 -4.91 -1.77 7.17
N LEU A 73 -3.85 -1.13 6.73
CA LEU A 73 -3.95 -0.30 5.53
C LEU A 73 -4.28 -1.15 4.31
N ILE A 74 -3.59 -2.28 4.15
CA ILE A 74 -3.85 -3.16 3.02
C ILE A 74 -5.29 -3.66 3.05
N ASP A 75 -5.78 -4.04 4.23
CA ASP A 75 -7.16 -4.50 4.37
C ASP A 75 -8.14 -3.43 3.93
N GLN A 76 -7.89 -2.17 4.31
CA GLN A 76 -8.77 -1.08 3.91
C GLN A 76 -8.71 -0.85 2.41
N LEU A 77 -7.53 -0.93 1.82
CA LEU A 77 -7.38 -0.72 0.39
C LEU A 77 -8.07 -1.83 -0.41
N VAL A 78 -7.97 -3.06 0.06
CA VAL A 78 -8.65 -4.18 -0.59
C VAL A 78 -10.16 -4.01 -0.46
N ALA A 79 -10.63 -3.64 0.72
CA ALA A 79 -12.06 -3.49 0.95
C ALA A 79 -12.67 -2.40 0.07
N ARG A 80 -11.87 -1.42 -0.34
CA ARG A 80 -12.33 -0.33 -1.19
C ARG A 80 -12.05 -0.54 -2.66
N SER A 81 -11.61 -1.74 -3.03
CA SER A 81 -11.32 -2.10 -4.42
C SER A 81 -10.23 -1.22 -5.04
N LEU A 82 -9.22 -0.90 -4.26
CA LEU A 82 -8.11 -0.08 -4.75
C LEU A 82 -6.89 -0.92 -5.09
N VAL A 83 -6.72 -2.05 -4.39
CA VAL A 83 -5.62 -2.97 -4.66
C VAL A 83 -6.14 -4.39 -4.53
N LYS A 84 -5.35 -5.34 -5.00
CA LYS A 84 -5.62 -6.75 -4.74
C LYS A 84 -4.35 -7.42 -4.29
N ILE A 85 -4.50 -8.52 -3.57
CA ILE A 85 -3.38 -9.31 -3.09
C ILE A 85 -3.17 -10.45 -4.06
N SER A 86 -1.91 -10.64 -4.46
CA SER A 86 -1.53 -11.70 -5.38
C SER A 86 -0.52 -12.60 -4.69
N ALA A 87 -0.60 -13.88 -4.93
CA ALA A 87 0.36 -14.84 -4.43
C ALA A 87 1.39 -15.23 -5.49
N ASP A 88 1.44 -14.50 -6.57
CA ASP A 88 2.30 -14.88 -7.69
C ASP A 88 3.76 -14.97 -7.32
N ASP A 89 4.20 -14.10 -6.44
CA ASP A 89 5.59 -14.07 -6.05
C ASP A 89 5.96 -15.25 -5.15
N GLU A 90 4.98 -16.06 -4.78
CA GLU A 90 5.22 -17.23 -3.94
C GLU A 90 5.28 -18.51 -4.76
N GLN A 91 5.14 -18.41 -6.07
CA GLN A 91 5.11 -19.58 -6.92
C GLN A 91 6.45 -20.29 -6.89
N PRO A 92 6.44 -21.50 -6.53
CA PRO A 92 7.67 -22.25 -6.67
C PRO A 92 7.84 -22.62 -8.08
N LYS A 93 7.30 -22.77 -8.59
CA LYS A 93 7.31 -23.39 -9.70
C LYS A 93 7.62 -23.62 -10.50
#